data_63c4388a947abfb5834396596b3dce97
#
_entry.id   63c4388a947abfb5834396596b3dce97
#
_cell.length_a   1.000
_cell.length_b   1.000
_cell.length_c   1.000
_cell.angle_alpha   90.00
_cell.angle_beta   90.00
_cell.angle_gamma   90.00
#
_symmetry.space_group_name_H-M   'P 1'
#
loop_
_entity.id
_entity.type
_entity.pdbx_description
1 polymer ?
#
loop_
_entity_poly.entity_id
_entity_poly.type
_entity_poly.pdbx_seq_one_letter_code
_entity_poly.pdbx_strand_id
1 'polypeptide(L)'
;MTIKQVSEKYGISADTLRYYEKTGLIPDVPRTPGGIRDYDETACSWVEFILCMRNAGLPVDVLSKYVELCKQGDGTAEERKQILIRQHEQLIEKIESLNASLERLDFKINYYDEVILKRERELKDGIEEAF
;
A
#
# COMPACT_ATOMS: atom_id res chain seq x y z
N MET A 1 6.75 -21.56 -8.69
CA MET A 1 5.80 -21.79 -7.57
C MET A 1 4.37 -21.87 -8.09
N THR A 2 3.55 -22.68 -7.44
CA THR A 2 2.12 -22.72 -7.72
C THR A 2 1.43 -21.47 -7.18
N ILE A 3 0.23 -21.18 -7.67
CA ILE A 3 -0.57 -20.05 -7.16
C ILE A 3 -0.86 -20.19 -5.66
N LYS A 4 -1.06 -21.42 -5.19
CA LYS A 4 -1.26 -21.69 -3.76
C LYS A 4 -0.03 -21.35 -2.94
N GLN A 5 1.15 -21.71 -3.41
CA GLN A 5 2.42 -21.39 -2.73
C GLN A 5 2.66 -19.88 -2.68
N VAL A 6 2.39 -19.16 -3.75
CA VAL A 6 2.51 -17.70 -3.81
C VAL A 6 1.50 -17.04 -2.88
N SER A 7 0.26 -17.53 -2.89
CA SER A 7 -0.81 -17.05 -1.99
C SER A 7 -0.38 -17.18 -0.52
N GLU A 8 0.15 -18.29 -0.13
CA GLU A 8 0.63 -18.53 1.24
C GLU A 8 1.85 -17.67 1.58
N LYS A 9 2.80 -17.58 0.65
CA LYS A 9 4.04 -16.82 0.88
C LYS A 9 3.80 -15.32 1.09
N TYR A 10 2.91 -14.73 0.30
CA TYR A 10 2.68 -13.28 0.32
C TYR A 10 1.41 -12.85 1.05
N GLY A 11 0.66 -13.79 1.60
CA GLY A 11 -0.55 -13.47 2.34
C GLY A 11 -1.65 -12.84 1.49
N ILE A 12 -1.77 -13.27 0.23
CA ILE A 12 -2.72 -12.74 -0.73
C ILE A 12 -3.56 -13.89 -1.30
N SER A 13 -4.85 -13.69 -1.51
CA SER A 13 -5.72 -14.74 -2.03
C SER A 13 -5.36 -15.14 -3.47
N ALA A 14 -5.61 -16.40 -3.81
CA ALA A 14 -5.44 -16.88 -5.18
C ALA A 14 -6.32 -16.11 -6.18
N ASP A 15 -7.51 -15.72 -5.78
CA ASP A 15 -8.41 -14.93 -6.61
C ASP A 15 -7.85 -13.54 -6.90
N THR A 16 -7.21 -12.90 -5.92
CA THR A 16 -6.54 -11.62 -6.11
C THR A 16 -5.35 -11.76 -7.07
N LEU A 17 -4.58 -12.85 -6.97
CA LEU A 17 -3.48 -13.12 -7.89
C LEU A 17 -3.99 -13.30 -9.34
N ARG A 18 -5.09 -14.01 -9.52
CA ARG A 18 -5.73 -14.16 -10.85
C ARG A 18 -6.22 -12.81 -11.38
N TYR A 19 -6.80 -12.00 -10.50
CA TYR A 19 -7.24 -10.65 -10.84
C TYR A 19 -6.08 -9.77 -11.29
N TYR A 20 -4.95 -9.82 -10.60
CA TYR A 20 -3.76 -9.05 -10.98
C TYR A 20 -3.28 -9.40 -12.38
N GLU A 21 -3.23 -10.68 -12.72
CA GLU A 21 -2.85 -11.11 -14.07
C GLU A 21 -3.89 -10.69 -15.10
N LYS A 22 -5.16 -10.90 -14.83
CA LYS A 22 -6.27 -10.58 -15.74
C LYS A 22 -6.35 -9.08 -16.05
N THR A 23 -6.13 -8.23 -15.08
CA THR A 23 -6.23 -6.77 -15.23
C THR A 23 -4.93 -6.12 -15.70
N GLY A 24 -3.86 -6.89 -15.87
CA GLY A 24 -2.57 -6.36 -16.31
C GLY A 24 -1.78 -5.64 -15.23
N LEU A 25 -2.11 -5.85 -13.95
CA LEU A 25 -1.29 -5.36 -12.83
C LEU A 25 0.05 -6.08 -12.75
N ILE A 26 0.08 -7.33 -13.17
CA ILE A 26 1.32 -8.09 -13.36
C ILE A 26 1.32 -8.64 -14.79
N PRO A 27 2.52 -8.86 -15.37
CA PRO A 27 2.62 -9.54 -16.67
C PRO A 27 2.05 -10.95 -16.61
N ASP A 28 1.74 -11.52 -17.76
CA ASP A 28 1.26 -12.89 -17.87
C ASP A 28 2.21 -13.86 -17.18
N VAL A 29 1.67 -14.69 -16.31
CA VAL A 29 2.44 -15.67 -15.56
C VAL A 29 2.75 -16.87 -16.48
N PRO A 30 4.01 -17.35 -16.50
CA PRO A 30 4.34 -18.57 -17.24
C PRO A 30 3.47 -19.75 -16.82
N ARG A 31 3.27 -20.66 -17.74
CA ARG A 31 2.46 -21.86 -17.48
C ARG A 31 3.28 -23.11 -17.70
N THR A 32 2.97 -24.15 -16.92
CA THR A 32 3.51 -25.50 -17.15
C THR A 32 2.98 -26.07 -18.47
N PRO A 33 3.57 -27.13 -19.01
CA PRO A 33 3.02 -27.81 -20.18
C PRO A 33 1.56 -28.25 -20.02
N GLY A 34 1.12 -28.50 -18.78
CA GLY A 34 -0.26 -28.83 -18.48
C GLY A 34 -1.20 -27.62 -18.36
N GLY A 35 -0.72 -26.41 -18.61
CA GLY A 35 -1.53 -25.18 -18.57
C GLY A 35 -1.73 -24.58 -17.18
N ILE A 36 -1.01 -25.03 -16.20
CA ILE A 36 -1.09 -24.54 -14.81
C ILE A 36 -0.10 -23.37 -14.63
N ARG A 37 -0.53 -22.31 -13.92
CA ARG A 37 0.35 -21.18 -13.62
C ARG A 37 1.60 -21.62 -12.86
N ASP A 38 2.74 -21.15 -13.32
CA ASP A 38 4.04 -21.40 -12.69
C ASP A 38 4.75 -20.06 -12.44
N TYR A 39 4.64 -19.58 -11.20
CA TYR A 39 5.24 -18.30 -10.79
C TYR A 39 6.74 -18.47 -10.65
N ASP A 40 7.49 -17.99 -11.64
CA ASP A 40 8.95 -17.94 -11.60
C ASP A 40 9.44 -16.75 -10.76
N GLU A 41 10.75 -16.54 -10.68
CA GLU A 41 11.33 -15.42 -9.92
C GLU A 41 10.82 -14.07 -10.43
N THR A 42 10.71 -13.91 -11.73
CA THR A 42 10.22 -12.67 -12.34
C THR A 42 8.77 -12.41 -11.95
N ALA A 43 7.91 -13.42 -12.05
CA ALA A 43 6.51 -13.30 -11.66
C ALA A 43 6.37 -12.99 -10.16
N CYS A 44 7.16 -13.64 -9.30
CA CYS A 44 7.16 -13.36 -7.87
C CYS A 44 7.64 -11.94 -7.58
N SER A 45 8.65 -11.43 -8.27
CA SER A 45 9.12 -10.05 -8.12
C SER A 45 8.04 -9.03 -8.47
N TRP A 46 7.27 -9.29 -9.53
CA TRP A 46 6.13 -8.45 -9.88
C TRP A 46 5.04 -8.46 -8.81
N VAL A 47 4.74 -9.63 -8.26
CA VAL A 47 3.76 -9.74 -7.15
C VAL A 47 4.23 -8.94 -5.94
N GLU A 48 5.49 -9.07 -5.54
CA GLU A 48 6.06 -8.30 -4.43
C GLU A 48 5.97 -6.79 -4.66
N PHE A 49 6.36 -6.34 -5.85
CA PHE A 49 6.33 -4.93 -6.23
C PHE A 49 4.90 -4.38 -6.16
N ILE A 50 3.95 -5.07 -6.77
CA ILE A 50 2.55 -4.63 -6.80
C ILE A 50 1.95 -4.61 -5.39
N LEU A 51 2.21 -5.63 -4.57
CA LEU A 51 1.75 -5.65 -3.19
C LEU A 51 2.30 -4.46 -2.39
N CYS A 52 3.60 -4.19 -2.51
CA CYS A 52 4.25 -3.08 -1.84
C CYS A 52 3.63 -1.74 -2.27
N MET A 53 3.45 -1.54 -3.57
CA MET A 53 2.89 -0.30 -4.11
C MET A 53 1.42 -0.12 -3.74
N ARG A 54 0.63 -1.20 -3.77
CA ARG A 54 -0.76 -1.16 -3.34
C ARG A 54 -0.89 -0.85 -1.84
N ASN A 55 -0.02 -1.42 -1.02
CA ASN A 55 0.02 -1.12 0.41
C ASN A 55 0.38 0.35 0.67
N ALA A 56 1.21 0.94 -0.18
CA ALA A 56 1.53 2.37 -0.12
C ALA A 56 0.40 3.26 -0.66
N GLY A 57 -0.66 2.66 -1.21
CA GLY A 57 -1.83 3.39 -1.69
C GLY A 57 -1.74 3.87 -3.13
N LEU A 58 -0.80 3.34 -3.94
CA LEU A 58 -0.73 3.71 -5.35
C LEU A 58 -1.97 3.21 -6.11
N PRO A 59 -2.55 4.04 -6.99
CA PRO A 59 -3.74 3.65 -7.75
C PRO A 59 -3.49 2.50 -8.72
N VAL A 60 -4.50 1.64 -8.88
CA VAL A 60 -4.45 0.48 -9.78
C VAL A 60 -4.17 0.89 -11.23
N ASP A 61 -4.82 1.95 -11.71
CA ASP A 61 -4.66 2.45 -13.08
C ASP A 61 -3.23 2.93 -13.35
N VAL A 62 -2.58 3.58 -12.40
CA VAL A 62 -1.18 4.01 -12.50
C VAL A 62 -0.26 2.81 -12.59
N LEU A 63 -0.48 1.79 -11.75
CA LEU A 63 0.32 0.56 -11.75
C LEU A 63 0.13 -0.24 -13.04
N SER A 64 -1.10 -0.34 -13.54
CA SER A 64 -1.39 -1.01 -14.82
C SER A 64 -0.69 -0.32 -15.99
N LYS A 65 -0.68 1.00 -16.00
CA LYS A 65 0.04 1.77 -17.03
C LYS A 65 1.55 1.53 -16.94
N TYR A 66 2.11 1.50 -15.75
CA TYR A 66 3.52 1.21 -15.55
C TYR A 66 3.89 -0.17 -16.12
N VAL A 67 3.11 -1.20 -15.80
CA VAL A 67 3.33 -2.55 -16.31
C VAL A 67 3.24 -2.59 -17.85
N GLU A 68 2.24 -1.91 -18.42
CA GLU A 68 2.07 -1.82 -19.87
C GLU A 68 3.28 -1.19 -20.55
N LEU A 69 3.81 -0.12 -19.99
CA LEU A 69 5.01 0.54 -20.50
C LEU A 69 6.23 -0.38 -20.39
N CYS A 70 6.35 -1.18 -19.32
CA CYS A 70 7.41 -2.18 -19.20
C CYS A 70 7.38 -3.20 -20.33
N LYS A 71 6.18 -3.61 -20.75
CA LYS A 71 6.00 -4.55 -21.88
C LYS A 71 6.44 -3.94 -23.21
N GLN A 72 6.36 -2.62 -23.38
CA GLN A 72 6.78 -1.92 -24.58
C GLN A 72 8.30 -1.80 -24.72
N GLY A 73 9.04 -2.08 -23.64
CA GLY A 73 10.50 -2.16 -23.66
C GLY A 73 11.23 -0.88 -23.34
N ASP A 74 12.52 -0.84 -23.72
CA ASP A 74 13.48 0.20 -23.29
C ASP A 74 13.13 1.61 -23.71
N GLY A 75 12.42 1.77 -24.84
CA GLY A 75 11.98 3.09 -25.33
C GLY A 75 11.05 3.84 -24.38
N THR A 76 10.50 3.17 -23.36
CA THR A 76 9.61 3.74 -22.36
C THR A 76 10.28 4.01 -21.03
N ALA A 77 11.58 3.78 -20.90
CA ALA A 77 12.30 3.85 -19.62
C ALA A 77 12.13 5.22 -18.93
N GLU A 78 12.25 6.31 -19.68
CA GLU A 78 12.10 7.66 -19.10
C GLU A 78 10.67 7.91 -18.64
N GLU A 79 9.68 7.51 -19.42
CA GLU A 79 8.26 7.63 -19.04
C GLU A 79 7.95 6.83 -17.78
N ARG A 80 8.45 5.61 -17.69
CA ARG A 80 8.30 4.76 -16.49
C ARG A 80 8.93 5.40 -15.26
N LYS A 81 10.13 5.96 -15.42
CA LYS A 81 10.83 6.66 -14.35
C LYS A 81 10.03 7.87 -13.85
N GLN A 82 9.43 8.64 -14.75
CA GLN A 82 8.61 9.80 -14.38
C GLN A 82 7.36 9.39 -13.60
N ILE A 83 6.75 8.27 -13.94
CA ILE A 83 5.62 7.73 -13.17
C ILE A 83 6.06 7.43 -11.74
N LEU A 84 7.19 6.75 -11.57
CA LEU A 84 7.72 6.40 -10.24
C LEU A 84 8.10 7.64 -9.44
N ILE A 85 8.72 8.64 -10.06
CA ILE A 85 9.08 9.91 -9.40
C ILE A 85 7.83 10.61 -8.88
N ARG A 86 6.78 10.70 -9.70
CA ARG A 86 5.53 11.34 -9.32
C ARG A 86 4.87 10.64 -8.14
N GLN A 87 4.83 9.30 -8.16
CA GLN A 87 4.28 8.52 -7.06
C GLN A 87 5.13 8.65 -5.79
N HIS A 88 6.45 8.71 -5.94
CA HIS A 88 7.38 8.95 -4.84
C HIS A 88 7.08 10.28 -4.14
N GLU A 89 6.91 11.36 -4.91
CA GLU A 89 6.58 12.68 -4.37
C GLU A 89 5.25 12.68 -3.62
N GLN A 90 4.23 12.05 -4.20
CA GLN A 90 2.92 11.94 -3.57
C GLN A 90 2.97 11.12 -2.28
N LEU A 91 3.78 10.07 -2.24
CA LEU A 91 3.95 9.25 -1.05
C LEU A 91 4.65 10.02 0.07
N ILE A 92 5.67 10.83 -0.26
CA ILE A 92 6.34 11.71 0.72
C ILE A 92 5.34 12.68 1.34
N GLU A 93 4.50 13.33 0.55
CA GLU A 93 3.46 14.23 1.05
C GLU A 93 2.50 13.52 1.99
N LYS A 94 2.13 12.29 1.66
CA LYS A 94 1.25 11.46 2.50
C LYS A 94 1.91 11.10 3.83
N ILE A 95 3.20 10.74 3.79
CA ILE A 95 3.99 10.44 5.00
C ILE A 95 4.07 11.68 5.90
N GLU A 96 4.36 12.84 5.34
CA GLU A 96 4.42 14.11 6.08
C GLU A 96 3.08 14.43 6.74
N SER A 97 1.98 14.26 6.01
CA SER A 97 0.63 14.46 6.54
C SER A 97 0.32 13.49 7.69
N LEU A 98 0.68 12.22 7.53
CA LEU A 98 0.50 11.21 8.58
C LEU A 98 1.38 11.49 9.80
N ASN A 99 2.61 11.94 9.61
CA ASN A 99 3.50 12.33 10.70
C ASN A 99 2.93 13.51 11.48
N ALA A 100 2.36 14.50 10.81
CA ALA A 100 1.69 15.62 11.47
C ALA A 100 0.52 15.16 12.32
N SER A 101 -0.28 14.22 11.82
CA SER A 101 -1.38 13.62 12.58
C SER A 101 -0.87 12.83 13.78
N LEU A 102 0.22 12.10 13.61
CA LEU A 102 0.84 11.33 14.68
C LEU A 102 1.34 12.24 15.80
N GLU A 103 1.99 13.36 15.46
CA GLU A 103 2.44 14.36 16.42
C GLU A 103 1.28 14.92 17.22
N ARG A 104 0.15 15.18 16.58
CA ARG A 104 -1.06 15.66 17.26
C ARG A 104 -1.61 14.63 18.24
N LEU A 105 -1.62 13.36 17.84
CA LEU A 105 -2.05 12.28 18.72
C LEU A 105 -1.12 12.13 19.92
N ASP A 106 0.19 12.15 19.68
CA ASP A 106 1.19 12.05 20.74
C ASP A 106 1.06 13.20 21.73
N PHE A 107 0.88 14.42 21.23
CA PHE A 107 0.63 15.59 22.07
C PHE A 107 -0.63 15.41 22.94
N LYS A 108 -1.73 14.99 22.35
CA LYS A 108 -2.98 14.77 23.06
C LYS A 108 -2.85 13.70 24.14
N ILE A 109 -2.17 12.60 23.83
CA ILE A 109 -1.94 11.50 24.77
C ILE A 109 -1.08 11.97 25.95
N ASN A 110 0.06 12.60 25.67
CA ASN A 110 0.99 13.06 26.72
C ASN A 110 0.36 14.14 27.59
N TYR A 111 -0.47 14.98 26.99
CA TYR A 111 -1.12 16.09 27.69
C TYR A 111 -2.35 15.66 28.50
N TYR A 112 -2.88 14.49 28.20
CA TYR A 112 -4.14 14.02 28.78
C TYR A 112 -4.05 13.84 30.29
N ASP A 113 -3.00 13.15 30.75
CA ASP A 113 -2.82 12.86 32.18
C ASP A 113 -2.47 14.11 32.98
N GLU A 114 -1.67 15.02 32.44
CA GLU A 114 -1.15 16.19 33.16
C GLU A 114 -2.10 17.38 33.16
N VAL A 115 -2.79 17.63 32.05
CA VAL A 115 -3.59 18.83 31.88
C VAL A 115 -5.04 18.55 31.53
N ILE A 116 -5.25 17.74 30.49
CA ILE A 116 -6.60 17.50 29.96
C ILE A 116 -7.45 16.71 30.94
N LEU A 117 -6.90 15.64 31.51
CA LEU A 117 -7.60 14.81 32.49
C LEU A 117 -7.93 15.63 33.74
N LYS A 118 -7.01 16.44 34.23
CA LYS A 118 -7.22 17.33 35.35
C LYS A 118 -8.35 18.33 35.06
N ARG A 119 -8.34 18.91 33.86
CA ARG A 119 -9.37 19.85 33.41
C ARG A 119 -10.74 19.20 33.30
N GLU A 120 -10.80 17.99 32.75
CA GLU A 120 -12.02 17.22 32.62
C GLU A 120 -12.60 16.89 34.01
N ARG A 121 -11.74 16.55 34.96
CA ARG A 121 -12.15 16.33 36.37
C ARG A 121 -12.71 17.59 37.00
N GLU A 122 -12.06 18.73 36.81
CA GLU A 122 -12.55 20.01 37.34
C GLU A 122 -13.90 20.40 36.76
N LEU A 123 -14.10 20.17 35.45
CA LEU A 123 -15.38 20.42 34.78
C LEU A 123 -16.47 19.50 35.31
N LYS A 124 -16.15 18.21 35.49
CA LYS A 124 -17.09 17.23 36.03
C LYS A 124 -17.47 17.56 37.46
N ASP A 125 -16.50 17.87 38.31
CA ASP A 125 -16.74 18.25 39.71
C ASP A 125 -17.58 19.52 39.78
N GLY A 126 -17.30 20.52 38.96
CA GLY A 126 -18.08 21.74 38.85
C GLY A 126 -19.52 21.49 38.42
N ILE A 127 -19.73 20.54 37.50
CA ILE A 127 -21.07 20.14 37.06
C ILE A 127 -21.79 19.42 38.20
N GLU A 128 -21.14 18.52 38.92
CA GLU A 128 -21.71 17.80 40.06
C GLU A 128 -22.09 18.76 41.19
N GLU A 129 -21.23 19.73 41.46
CA GLU A 129 -21.52 20.76 42.47
C GLU A 129 -22.68 21.69 42.07
N ALA A 130 -22.83 21.95 40.76
CA ALA A 130 -23.88 22.80 40.22
C ALA A 130 -25.25 22.11 40.20
N PHE A 131 -25.27 20.82 40.26
CA PHE A 131 -26.49 20.01 40.29
C PHE A 131 -26.70 19.31 41.63
#